data_f80aa60e1376d17a30dce6efd3142c76
#
_entry.id   f80aa60e1376d17a30dce6efd3142c76
#
_cell.length_a   1.000
_cell.length_b   1.000
_cell.length_c   1.000
_cell.angle_alpha   90.00
_cell.angle_beta   90.00
_cell.angle_gamma   90.00
#
_symmetry.space_group_name_H-M   'P 1'
#
loop_
_entity.id
_entity.type
_entity.pdbx_description
1 polymer ?
#
loop_
_entity_poly.entity_id
_entity_poly.type
_entity_poly.pdbx_seq_one_letter_code
_entity_poly.pdbx_strand_id
1 'polypeptide(L)'
;MEEMNNVSSVVTEKEGGARLETAVPSKTPMTGGKKAALVIGILLGVLVLAYLAACVVVQTVYGGTALPRTDVLGVDVSKMTEQEIVALWEKQGVQTVRDTKVSLTENDADIGSVSLEELGVTVTPEAAAVAAGASRRYESWGGGALAWLRGGWEYIHSWFAQTSAVPSFDVDSAALDTACEKLSASLNCTVVDGGYRLEKGEGLYITKPADGRMLDAPRLERDLTAMLQSGALTPVACVYEEKKAETVDVQALHDQLAGEKVEAVCNKETGKPTQSHIGVTFDVAAVQAQLDAAPAGTEFLADAQVEFPTVSTEELEECMFRDVLGTCTTKCAGPWGRHQNIKLAAAAINGRIYNPGEEFWYNSTVGQRTAARGYHEAGVYEAGRTTTGIGGGICQVSSTLYYAVMLSDLDIVLRYCHM
;
A
#
# COMPACT_ATOMS: atom_id res chain seq x y z
N MET A 1 -61.64 18.79 51.94
CA MET A 1 -62.28 17.89 52.91
C MET A 1 -61.28 17.74 54.02
N GLU A 2 -61.53 18.49 55.07
CA GLU A 2 -62.08 18.09 56.39
C GLU A 2 -60.96 17.38 57.19
N GLU A 3 -60.73 17.67 58.44
CA GLU A 3 -61.54 18.26 59.56
C GLU A 3 -60.55 18.85 60.57
N MET A 4 -60.66 20.03 61.06
CA MET A 4 -61.57 20.62 62.09
C MET A 4 -61.76 19.78 63.35
N ASN A 5 -61.43 20.50 64.43
CA ASN A 5 -62.05 20.49 65.75
C ASN A 5 -61.56 19.42 66.74
N ASN A 6 -61.23 19.83 67.97
CA ASN A 6 -62.25 20.22 68.91
C ASN A 6 -61.66 21.00 70.13
N VAL A 7 -62.31 22.11 70.35
CA VAL A 7 -62.26 22.84 71.65
C VAL A 7 -63.47 22.39 72.44
N SER A 8 -63.32 21.85 73.62
CA SER A 8 -64.39 21.70 74.60
C SER A 8 -64.07 22.47 75.87
N SER A 9 -64.73 23.58 76.04
CA SER A 9 -64.78 24.30 77.29
C SER A 9 -65.91 23.74 78.17
N VAL A 10 -65.56 23.31 79.42
CA VAL A 10 -66.56 23.12 80.48
C VAL A 10 -66.30 24.14 81.53
N VAL A 11 -67.26 25.11 81.70
CA VAL A 11 -67.38 26.08 82.77
C VAL A 11 -68.13 25.41 83.93
N THR A 12 -67.54 25.36 85.08
CA THR A 12 -68.30 25.21 86.34
C THR A 12 -67.86 26.35 87.28
N GLU A 13 -68.77 27.26 87.63
CA GLU A 13 -68.67 28.29 88.59
C GLU A 13 -68.63 27.69 90.02
N LYS A 14 -67.62 28.08 90.81
CA LYS A 14 -67.81 28.44 92.18
C LYS A 14 -66.71 29.36 92.67
N GLU A 15 -67.09 30.44 93.16
CA GLU A 15 -66.49 31.52 93.94
C GLU A 15 -65.14 31.26 94.62
N GLY A 16 -64.24 32.20 94.45
CA GLY A 16 -63.20 32.49 95.43
C GLY A 16 -61.80 32.64 94.87
N GLY A 17 -61.42 33.85 94.67
CA GLY A 17 -60.01 34.27 94.67
C GLY A 17 -59.18 34.02 93.41
N ALA A 18 -59.19 34.94 92.48
CA ALA A 18 -58.34 34.99 91.33
C ALA A 18 -56.84 35.15 91.71
N ARG A 19 -56.07 34.20 91.32
CA ARG A 19 -54.62 34.34 91.13
C ARG A 19 -54.29 33.95 89.67
N LEU A 20 -53.98 34.92 88.85
CA LEU A 20 -53.49 34.68 87.55
C LEU A 20 -52.07 33.98 87.59
N GLU A 21 -52.01 32.70 87.37
CA GLU A 21 -50.78 32.06 87.01
C GLU A 21 -50.60 32.00 85.44
N THR A 22 -49.64 32.77 85.00
CA THR A 22 -49.19 32.70 83.57
C THR A 22 -48.60 31.34 83.30
N ALA A 23 -49.32 30.51 82.52
CA ALA A 23 -48.84 29.26 82.09
C ALA A 23 -47.67 29.44 81.05
N VAL A 24 -46.50 29.06 81.46
CA VAL A 24 -45.32 28.93 80.57
C VAL A 24 -45.61 27.73 79.59
N PRO A 25 -45.56 27.89 78.30
CA PRO A 25 -45.77 26.77 77.36
C PRO A 25 -44.62 25.74 77.55
N SER A 26 -44.94 24.51 77.98
CA SER A 26 -44.02 23.40 78.08
C SER A 26 -43.62 23.01 76.61
N LYS A 27 -42.33 23.17 76.32
CA LYS A 27 -41.71 22.64 75.06
C LYS A 27 -41.77 21.11 75.13
N THR A 28 -42.68 20.55 74.36
CA THR A 28 -42.72 19.11 74.08
C THR A 28 -41.37 18.67 73.41
N PRO A 29 -40.68 17.64 73.88
CA PRO A 29 -39.43 17.20 73.31
C PRO A 29 -39.70 16.63 71.89
N MET A 30 -39.03 17.20 70.86
CA MET A 30 -39.13 16.74 69.49
C MET A 30 -38.76 15.26 69.37
N THR A 31 -39.59 14.46 68.76
CA THR A 31 -39.34 13.02 68.44
C THR A 31 -38.09 12.89 67.56
N GLY A 32 -37.31 11.79 67.70
CA GLY A 32 -36.02 11.57 67.05
C GLY A 32 -36.04 11.83 65.53
N GLY A 33 -37.13 11.53 64.82
CA GLY A 33 -37.29 11.81 63.41
C GLY A 33 -37.36 13.30 63.07
N LYS A 34 -38.03 14.13 63.95
CA LYS A 34 -38.09 15.60 63.75
C LYS A 34 -36.75 16.28 64.00
N LYS A 35 -35.94 15.76 64.96
CA LYS A 35 -34.57 16.23 65.20
C LYS A 35 -33.65 15.88 64.02
N ALA A 36 -33.75 14.66 63.42
CA ALA A 36 -33.02 14.25 62.25
C ALA A 36 -33.38 15.08 61.02
N ALA A 37 -34.68 15.35 60.81
CA ALA A 37 -35.15 16.22 59.69
C ALA A 37 -34.65 17.66 59.85
N LEU A 38 -34.62 18.21 61.07
CA LEU A 38 -34.06 19.52 61.30
C LEU A 38 -32.55 19.59 61.08
N VAL A 39 -31.80 18.59 61.50
CA VAL A 39 -30.35 18.51 61.25
C VAL A 39 -30.06 18.38 59.74
N ILE A 40 -30.79 17.52 59.02
CA ILE A 40 -30.67 17.40 57.55
C ILE A 40 -31.00 18.71 56.86
N GLY A 41 -32.08 19.40 57.29
CA GLY A 41 -32.44 20.69 56.75
C GLY A 41 -31.40 21.80 56.99
N ILE A 42 -30.78 21.82 58.19
CA ILE A 42 -29.65 22.73 58.45
C ILE A 42 -28.44 22.40 57.60
N LEU A 43 -28.08 21.13 57.48
CA LEU A 43 -26.97 20.70 56.62
C LEU A 43 -27.18 21.07 55.17
N LEU A 44 -28.39 20.85 54.61
CA LEU A 44 -28.76 21.27 53.27
C LEU A 44 -28.68 22.78 53.12
N GLY A 45 -29.19 23.54 54.10
CA GLY A 45 -29.09 25.00 54.12
C GLY A 45 -27.65 25.51 54.11
N VAL A 46 -26.76 24.88 54.90
CA VAL A 46 -25.32 25.18 54.89
C VAL A 46 -24.68 24.89 53.56
N LEU A 47 -25.02 23.75 52.94
CA LEU A 47 -24.52 23.39 51.62
C LEU A 47 -24.99 24.40 50.54
N VAL A 48 -26.24 24.80 50.57
CA VAL A 48 -26.78 25.84 49.65
C VAL A 48 -26.05 27.16 49.85
N LEU A 49 -25.88 27.62 51.11
CA LEU A 49 -25.16 28.86 51.42
C LEU A 49 -23.68 28.79 51.00
N ALA A 50 -23.01 27.66 51.19
CA ALA A 50 -21.63 27.43 50.74
C ALA A 50 -21.56 27.50 49.22
N TYR A 51 -22.53 26.89 48.49
CA TYR A 51 -22.60 26.96 47.06
C TYR A 51 -22.84 28.39 46.54
N LEU A 52 -23.77 29.16 47.16
CA LEU A 52 -24.02 30.56 46.81
C LEU A 52 -22.78 31.43 47.11
N ALA A 53 -22.04 31.14 48.21
CA ALA A 53 -20.78 31.81 48.49
C ALA A 53 -19.73 31.50 47.38
N ALA A 54 -19.63 30.25 46.93
CA ALA A 54 -18.79 29.90 45.80
C ALA A 54 -19.15 30.68 44.51
N CYS A 55 -20.44 30.83 44.20
CA CYS A 55 -20.91 31.67 43.08
C CYS A 55 -20.47 33.14 43.22
N VAL A 56 -20.52 33.69 44.42
CA VAL A 56 -20.07 35.08 44.69
C VAL A 56 -18.56 35.19 44.51
N VAL A 57 -17.79 34.23 45.06
CA VAL A 57 -16.33 34.22 44.94
C VAL A 57 -15.92 34.17 43.44
N VAL A 58 -16.57 33.34 42.62
CA VAL A 58 -16.26 33.30 41.18
C VAL A 58 -16.51 34.65 40.54
N GLN A 59 -17.58 35.32 40.87
CA GLN A 59 -17.89 36.64 40.28
C GLN A 59 -16.94 37.74 40.76
N THR A 60 -16.54 37.74 42.03
CA THR A 60 -15.74 38.84 42.60
C THR A 60 -14.25 38.63 42.48
N VAL A 61 -13.78 37.40 42.59
CA VAL A 61 -12.34 37.05 42.58
C VAL A 61 -11.88 36.56 41.22
N TYR A 62 -12.69 35.76 40.56
CA TYR A 62 -12.35 35.12 39.27
C TYR A 62 -13.14 35.66 38.08
N GLY A 63 -13.82 36.81 38.21
CA GLY A 63 -14.61 37.40 37.14
C GLY A 63 -13.80 37.75 35.86
N GLY A 64 -12.52 38.05 36.02
CA GLY A 64 -11.59 38.39 34.97
C GLY A 64 -10.35 37.52 34.90
N THR A 65 -10.37 36.34 35.56
CA THR A 65 -9.24 35.42 35.60
C THR A 65 -9.69 33.99 35.35
N ALA A 66 -8.76 33.14 34.90
CA ALA A 66 -8.97 31.70 34.81
C ALA A 66 -9.21 31.08 36.19
N LEU A 67 -10.00 30.01 36.29
CA LEU A 67 -10.24 29.26 37.51
C LEU A 67 -8.99 28.54 37.98
N PRO A 68 -8.90 28.16 39.26
CA PRO A 68 -7.83 27.30 39.73
C PRO A 68 -7.76 25.99 38.96
N ARG A 69 -6.56 25.45 38.76
CA ARG A 69 -6.31 24.18 38.06
C ARG A 69 -6.90 24.13 36.61
N THR A 70 -6.80 25.25 35.91
CA THR A 70 -7.16 25.37 34.51
C THR A 70 -5.90 25.33 33.66
N ASP A 71 -5.86 24.46 32.67
CA ASP A 71 -4.86 24.46 31.62
C ASP A 71 -5.49 24.67 30.24
N VAL A 72 -4.71 25.17 29.30
CA VAL A 72 -5.04 25.27 27.88
C VAL A 72 -4.03 24.46 27.12
N LEU A 73 -4.45 23.37 26.47
CA LEU A 73 -3.57 22.43 25.77
C LEU A 73 -2.37 22.00 26.61
N GLY A 74 -2.58 21.75 27.94
CA GLY A 74 -1.53 21.34 28.87
C GLY A 74 -0.70 22.47 29.49
N VAL A 75 -0.89 23.71 29.06
CA VAL A 75 -0.22 24.88 29.66
C VAL A 75 -1.07 25.41 30.82
N ASP A 76 -0.50 25.43 32.04
CA ASP A 76 -1.18 25.95 33.22
C ASP A 76 -1.42 27.46 33.12
N VAL A 77 -2.68 27.86 33.12
CA VAL A 77 -3.12 29.25 33.10
C VAL A 77 -3.93 29.61 34.34
N SER A 78 -3.82 28.81 35.41
CA SER A 78 -4.58 28.98 36.65
C SER A 78 -4.44 30.37 37.21
N LYS A 79 -5.58 31.02 37.52
CA LYS A 79 -5.69 32.36 38.10
C LYS A 79 -5.10 33.51 37.28
N MET A 80 -4.68 33.26 36.06
CA MET A 80 -4.18 34.30 35.14
C MET A 80 -5.31 35.16 34.61
N THR A 81 -5.03 36.44 34.44
CA THR A 81 -5.89 37.37 33.71
C THR A 81 -5.82 37.13 32.19
N GLU A 82 -6.79 37.70 31.47
CA GLU A 82 -6.79 37.67 30.00
C GLU A 82 -5.47 38.15 29.40
N GLN A 83 -4.95 39.29 29.90
CA GLN A 83 -3.73 39.89 29.42
C GLN A 83 -2.50 39.03 29.69
N GLU A 84 -2.45 38.38 30.85
CA GLU A 84 -1.35 37.46 31.18
C GLU A 84 -1.38 36.21 30.31
N ILE A 85 -2.56 35.68 30.01
CA ILE A 85 -2.70 34.51 29.11
C ILE A 85 -2.32 34.87 27.69
N VAL A 86 -2.76 36.02 27.17
CA VAL A 86 -2.38 36.52 25.85
C VAL A 86 -0.84 36.65 25.76
N ALA A 87 -0.21 37.32 26.74
CA ALA A 87 1.23 37.48 26.76
C ALA A 87 2.00 36.14 26.89
N LEU A 88 1.45 35.18 27.63
CA LEU A 88 1.98 33.83 27.72
C LEU A 88 1.89 33.10 26.38
N TRP A 89 0.73 33.19 25.74
CA TRP A 89 0.45 32.50 24.48
C TRP A 89 1.29 33.07 23.31
N GLU A 90 1.53 34.39 23.27
CA GLU A 90 2.45 35.00 22.31
C GLU A 90 3.87 34.42 22.39
N LYS A 91 4.29 33.99 23.57
CA LYS A 91 5.63 33.41 23.79
C LYS A 91 5.70 31.91 23.58
N GLN A 92 4.67 31.17 23.94
CA GLN A 92 4.69 29.71 24.01
C GLN A 92 3.67 29.02 23.11
N GLY A 93 2.68 29.75 22.58
CA GLY A 93 1.55 29.16 21.85
C GLY A 93 1.98 28.32 20.64
N VAL A 94 2.95 28.82 19.86
CA VAL A 94 3.48 28.07 18.70
C VAL A 94 4.11 26.76 19.13
N GLN A 95 4.92 26.77 20.21
CA GLN A 95 5.53 25.55 20.72
C GLN A 95 4.50 24.59 21.32
N THR A 96 3.48 25.12 22.01
CA THR A 96 2.38 24.32 22.55
C THR A 96 1.60 23.61 21.45
N VAL A 97 1.26 24.30 20.36
CA VAL A 97 0.58 23.70 19.21
C VAL A 97 1.45 22.62 18.56
N ARG A 98 2.76 22.86 18.46
CA ARG A 98 3.73 21.86 17.95
C ARG A 98 3.81 20.60 18.83
N ASP A 99 3.82 20.79 20.14
CA ASP A 99 3.98 19.67 21.10
C ASP A 99 2.67 18.90 21.34
N THR A 100 1.52 19.52 21.01
CA THR A 100 0.22 18.87 21.13
C THR A 100 -0.02 17.94 19.95
N LYS A 101 -0.25 16.66 20.25
CA LYS A 101 -0.40 15.60 19.25
C LYS A 101 -1.79 14.97 19.31
N VAL A 102 -2.26 14.59 18.13
CA VAL A 102 -3.46 13.79 17.93
C VAL A 102 -3.02 12.36 17.62
N SER A 103 -3.51 11.40 18.38
CA SER A 103 -3.23 9.98 18.15
C SER A 103 -4.03 9.48 16.95
N LEU A 104 -3.37 8.67 16.11
CA LEU A 104 -3.97 7.95 15.00
C LEU A 104 -4.10 6.49 15.41
N THR A 105 -5.25 5.89 15.14
CA THR A 105 -5.54 4.51 15.54
C THR A 105 -5.97 3.67 14.35
N GLU A 106 -5.67 2.38 14.42
CA GLU A 106 -6.18 1.36 13.50
C GLU A 106 -6.73 0.21 14.36
N ASN A 107 -8.02 -0.11 14.23
CA ASN A 107 -8.69 -1.13 15.06
C ASN A 107 -8.44 -0.92 16.56
N ASP A 108 -8.54 0.34 17.04
CA ASP A 108 -8.28 0.78 18.42
C ASP A 108 -6.82 0.65 18.88
N ALA A 109 -5.90 0.21 18.03
CA ALA A 109 -4.46 0.23 18.31
C ALA A 109 -3.84 1.56 17.88
N ASP A 110 -2.95 2.11 18.69
CA ASP A 110 -2.19 3.32 18.35
C ASP A 110 -1.16 2.98 17.26
N ILE A 111 -1.25 3.67 16.12
CA ILE A 111 -0.34 3.52 14.97
C ILE A 111 0.58 4.73 14.78
N GLY A 112 0.41 5.77 15.60
CA GLY A 112 1.21 6.98 15.53
C GLY A 112 0.45 8.22 15.95
N SER A 113 1.09 9.35 15.78
CA SER A 113 0.49 10.65 16.12
C SER A 113 0.97 11.73 15.16
N VAL A 114 0.13 12.74 14.97
CA VAL A 114 0.42 13.94 14.20
C VAL A 114 0.24 15.17 15.08
N SER A 115 1.13 16.16 14.98
CA SER A 115 1.03 17.40 15.75
C SER A 115 -0.03 18.34 15.17
N LEU A 116 -0.60 19.20 16.01
CA LEU A 116 -1.54 20.22 15.55
C LEU A 116 -0.87 21.19 14.55
N GLU A 117 0.43 21.48 14.70
CA GLU A 117 1.18 22.30 13.73
C GLU A 117 1.23 21.64 12.35
N GLU A 118 1.51 20.34 12.29
CA GLU A 118 1.53 19.59 11.02
C GLU A 118 0.17 19.55 10.34
N LEU A 119 -0.93 19.60 11.13
CA LEU A 119 -2.29 19.70 10.63
C LEU A 119 -2.68 21.14 10.20
N GLY A 120 -1.74 22.10 10.23
CA GLY A 120 -2.01 23.49 9.88
C GLY A 120 -2.86 24.25 10.89
N VAL A 121 -2.91 23.77 12.14
CA VAL A 121 -3.69 24.38 13.21
C VAL A 121 -2.94 25.55 13.81
N THR A 122 -3.63 26.67 13.97
CA THR A 122 -3.15 27.81 14.74
C THR A 122 -4.15 28.16 15.84
N VAL A 123 -3.64 28.70 16.93
CA VAL A 123 -4.43 29.16 18.06
C VAL A 123 -4.05 30.60 18.37
N THR A 124 -5.01 31.49 18.23
CA THR A 124 -4.78 32.91 18.58
C THR A 124 -4.68 33.09 20.09
N PRO A 125 -3.88 34.06 20.56
CA PRO A 125 -3.78 34.34 22.01
C PRO A 125 -5.15 34.63 22.66
N GLU A 126 -6.04 35.30 21.94
CA GLU A 126 -7.41 35.63 22.39
C GLU A 126 -8.26 34.35 22.51
N ALA A 127 -8.14 33.40 21.55
CA ALA A 127 -8.86 32.13 21.62
C ALA A 127 -8.43 31.30 22.85
N ALA A 128 -7.15 31.31 23.18
CA ALA A 128 -6.63 30.66 24.39
C ALA A 128 -7.19 31.29 25.67
N ALA A 129 -7.23 32.64 25.74
CA ALA A 129 -7.79 33.35 26.86
C ALA A 129 -9.29 33.12 27.04
N VAL A 130 -10.04 33.07 25.93
CA VAL A 130 -11.47 32.72 25.92
C VAL A 130 -11.70 31.30 26.42
N ALA A 131 -10.92 30.33 25.90
CA ALA A 131 -11.00 28.93 26.35
C ALA A 131 -10.74 28.78 27.85
N ALA A 132 -9.75 29.47 28.38
CA ALA A 132 -9.44 29.50 29.80
C ALA A 132 -10.55 30.12 30.66
N GLY A 133 -11.55 30.76 30.01
CA GLY A 133 -12.64 31.47 30.69
C GLY A 133 -12.19 32.73 31.43
N ALA A 134 -11.07 33.33 31.04
CA ALA A 134 -10.53 34.55 31.62
C ALA A 134 -11.24 35.80 31.09
N SER A 135 -11.73 35.74 29.83
CA SER A 135 -12.47 36.83 29.21
C SER A 135 -13.96 36.53 29.09
N ARG A 136 -14.80 37.51 29.40
CA ARG A 136 -16.26 37.50 29.15
C ARG A 136 -16.98 36.21 29.57
N ARG A 137 -16.52 35.55 30.65
CA ARG A 137 -17.09 34.27 31.13
C ARG A 137 -18.61 34.28 31.22
N TYR A 138 -19.21 35.33 31.78
CA TYR A 138 -20.66 35.44 31.95
C TYR A 138 -21.40 35.72 30.65
N GLU A 139 -20.76 36.43 29.71
CA GLU A 139 -21.33 36.67 28.37
C GLU A 139 -21.33 35.38 27.54
N SER A 140 -20.24 34.64 27.60
CA SER A 140 -20.13 33.36 26.88
C SER A 140 -21.11 32.29 27.36
N TRP A 141 -21.58 32.38 28.61
CA TRP A 141 -22.56 31.45 29.18
C TRP A 141 -24.02 31.99 29.06
N GLY A 142 -24.24 33.03 28.27
CA GLY A 142 -25.56 33.58 28.03
C GLY A 142 -26.09 34.53 29.13
N GLY A 143 -25.26 34.86 30.12
CA GLY A 143 -25.60 35.77 31.22
C GLY A 143 -26.67 35.25 32.17
N GLY A 144 -27.03 36.07 33.17
CA GLY A 144 -28.12 35.81 34.09
C GLY A 144 -27.85 34.77 35.19
N ALA A 145 -28.92 34.39 35.91
CA ALA A 145 -28.81 33.52 37.09
C ALA A 145 -28.26 32.13 36.81
N LEU A 146 -28.52 31.56 35.62
CA LEU A 146 -28.00 30.24 35.24
C LEU A 146 -26.49 30.27 35.01
N ALA A 147 -25.96 31.30 34.37
CA ALA A 147 -24.53 31.50 34.20
C ALA A 147 -23.82 31.68 35.55
N TRP A 148 -24.43 32.41 36.47
CA TRP A 148 -23.91 32.58 37.81
C TRP A 148 -23.85 31.28 38.62
N LEU A 149 -24.92 30.49 38.59
CA LEU A 149 -24.96 29.16 39.20
C LEU A 149 -23.91 28.23 38.56
N ARG A 150 -23.80 28.19 37.23
CA ARG A 150 -22.79 27.37 36.53
C ARG A 150 -21.38 27.76 36.98
N GLY A 151 -21.08 29.05 37.11
CA GLY A 151 -19.78 29.49 37.61
C GLY A 151 -19.41 28.92 38.97
N GLY A 152 -20.39 28.92 39.95
CA GLY A 152 -20.20 28.31 41.24
C GLY A 152 -19.86 26.80 41.20
N TRP A 153 -20.55 26.08 40.33
CA TRP A 153 -20.28 24.65 40.10
C TRP A 153 -18.88 24.42 39.52
N GLU A 154 -18.51 25.15 38.48
CA GLU A 154 -17.17 25.05 37.81
C GLU A 154 -16.06 25.37 38.81
N TYR A 155 -16.25 26.35 39.70
CA TYR A 155 -15.27 26.65 40.76
C TYR A 155 -15.13 25.54 41.80
N ILE A 156 -16.21 24.95 42.25
CA ILE A 156 -16.17 23.83 43.18
C ILE A 156 -15.49 22.61 42.47
N HIS A 157 -15.86 22.36 41.22
CA HIS A 157 -15.28 21.29 40.44
C HIS A 157 -13.77 21.45 40.25
N SER A 158 -13.29 22.67 40.04
CA SER A 158 -11.85 22.98 39.88
C SER A 158 -11.00 22.65 41.11
N TRP A 159 -11.61 22.44 42.28
CA TRP A 159 -10.90 22.02 43.49
C TRP A 159 -10.57 20.52 43.45
N PHE A 160 -11.37 19.73 42.79
CA PHE A 160 -11.27 18.27 42.76
C PHE A 160 -10.71 17.73 41.44
N ALA A 161 -10.89 18.43 40.34
CA ALA A 161 -10.46 18.04 39.01
C ALA A 161 -9.73 19.19 38.30
N GLN A 162 -8.78 18.84 37.46
CA GLN A 162 -8.16 19.76 36.49
C GLN A 162 -9.13 20.01 35.35
N THR A 163 -9.24 21.27 34.90
CA THR A 163 -10.06 21.65 33.77
C THR A 163 -9.15 21.93 32.60
N SER A 164 -9.03 20.96 31.67
CA SER A 164 -8.30 21.14 30.43
C SER A 164 -9.22 21.82 29.41
N ALA A 165 -8.88 23.03 29.05
CA ALA A 165 -9.62 23.81 28.07
C ALA A 165 -9.01 23.67 26.67
N VAL A 166 -9.83 23.42 25.68
CA VAL A 166 -9.40 23.40 24.28
C VAL A 166 -9.89 24.69 23.61
N PRO A 167 -8.98 25.49 23.04
CA PRO A 167 -9.35 26.73 22.35
C PRO A 167 -9.99 26.42 21.00
N SER A 168 -10.66 27.42 20.42
CA SER A 168 -11.04 27.33 19.02
C SER A 168 -9.81 27.32 18.14
N PHE A 169 -9.79 26.38 17.21
CA PHE A 169 -8.72 26.22 16.25
C PHE A 169 -9.00 27.00 14.97
N ASP A 170 -8.01 27.68 14.46
CA ASP A 170 -7.97 28.18 13.09
C ASP A 170 -7.15 27.19 12.26
N VAL A 171 -7.74 26.63 11.21
CA VAL A 171 -7.18 25.51 10.44
C VAL A 171 -6.93 25.96 9.02
N ASP A 172 -5.69 25.89 8.60
CA ASP A 172 -5.31 26.04 7.19
C ASP A 172 -5.63 24.73 6.42
N SER A 173 -6.67 24.79 5.58
CA SER A 173 -7.12 23.64 4.81
C SER A 173 -6.03 23.09 3.88
N ALA A 174 -5.20 23.93 3.26
CA ALA A 174 -4.14 23.50 2.36
C ALA A 174 -3.01 22.76 3.13
N ALA A 175 -2.74 23.22 4.36
CA ALA A 175 -1.79 22.52 5.23
C ALA A 175 -2.35 21.17 5.73
N LEU A 176 -3.64 21.12 6.05
CA LEU A 176 -4.34 19.89 6.43
C LEU A 176 -4.31 18.85 5.29
N ASP A 177 -4.64 19.27 4.06
CA ASP A 177 -4.56 18.40 2.86
C ASP A 177 -3.15 17.82 2.69
N THR A 178 -2.13 18.70 2.79
CA THR A 178 -0.72 18.30 2.70
C THR A 178 -0.33 17.30 3.80
N ALA A 179 -0.85 17.48 5.01
CA ALA A 179 -0.62 16.54 6.11
C ALA A 179 -1.27 15.17 5.83
N CYS A 180 -2.50 15.16 5.34
CA CYS A 180 -3.20 13.93 4.94
C CYS A 180 -2.49 13.20 3.80
N GLU A 181 -1.95 13.92 2.80
CA GLU A 181 -1.12 13.34 1.73
C GLU A 181 0.15 12.69 2.27
N LYS A 182 0.88 13.37 3.17
CA LYS A 182 2.08 12.82 3.81
C LYS A 182 1.78 11.60 4.66
N LEU A 183 0.70 11.62 5.43
CA LEU A 183 0.25 10.47 6.21
C LEU A 183 -0.10 9.30 5.29
N SER A 184 -0.82 9.56 4.21
CA SER A 184 -1.15 8.55 3.20
C SER A 184 0.12 7.94 2.60
N ALA A 185 1.08 8.75 2.21
CA ALA A 185 2.34 8.27 1.65
C ALA A 185 3.15 7.40 2.63
N SER A 186 3.07 7.69 3.93
CA SER A 186 3.80 6.94 4.97
C SER A 186 3.08 5.67 5.45
N LEU A 187 1.75 5.64 5.38
CA LEU A 187 0.92 4.55 5.89
C LEU A 187 0.43 3.58 4.81
N ASN A 188 0.48 3.99 3.54
CA ASN A 188 0.12 3.14 2.41
C ASN A 188 1.17 2.05 2.18
N CYS A 189 0.70 0.85 1.88
CA CYS A 189 1.52 -0.24 1.38
C CYS A 189 1.09 -0.57 -0.05
N THR A 190 2.04 -0.51 -1.00
CA THR A 190 1.77 -0.89 -2.39
C THR A 190 1.55 -2.39 -2.47
N VAL A 191 0.54 -2.82 -3.24
CA VAL A 191 0.35 -4.23 -3.55
C VAL A 191 1.52 -4.73 -4.39
N VAL A 192 2.02 -5.90 -4.06
CA VAL A 192 3.02 -6.63 -4.86
C VAL A 192 2.40 -7.94 -5.28
N ASP A 193 2.11 -8.07 -6.56
CA ASP A 193 1.55 -9.30 -7.10
C ASP A 193 2.61 -10.38 -7.15
N GLY A 194 2.20 -11.62 -6.89
CA GLY A 194 3.03 -12.79 -7.06
C GLY A 194 3.32 -13.02 -8.55
N GLY A 195 4.53 -13.49 -8.84
CA GLY A 195 4.95 -13.71 -10.20
C GLY A 195 6.23 -14.51 -10.26
N TYR A 196 6.70 -14.75 -11.48
CA TYR A 196 8.00 -15.38 -11.71
C TYR A 196 8.71 -14.74 -12.90
N ARG A 197 10.01 -14.90 -12.95
CA ARG A 197 10.85 -14.62 -14.13
C ARG A 197 11.99 -15.62 -14.24
N LEU A 198 12.36 -15.90 -15.47
CA LEU A 198 13.52 -16.72 -15.79
C LEU A 198 14.67 -15.82 -16.23
N GLU A 199 15.84 -15.96 -15.62
CA GLU A 199 17.01 -15.15 -15.94
C GLU A 199 18.15 -16.03 -16.43
N LYS A 200 18.67 -15.74 -17.64
CA LYS A 200 19.72 -16.54 -18.28
C LYS A 200 21.03 -16.45 -17.47
N GLY A 201 21.48 -17.60 -17.00
CA GLY A 201 22.70 -17.71 -16.18
C GLY A 201 22.45 -17.57 -14.67
N GLU A 202 21.25 -17.23 -14.23
CA GLU A 202 20.90 -17.09 -12.83
C GLU A 202 19.88 -18.14 -12.38
N GLY A 203 18.71 -18.25 -13.05
CA GLY A 203 17.72 -19.28 -12.74
C GLY A 203 16.27 -18.79 -12.75
N LEU A 204 15.45 -19.40 -11.91
CA LEU A 204 14.05 -19.08 -11.69
C LEU A 204 13.88 -18.17 -10.46
N TYR A 205 13.41 -16.96 -10.67
CA TYR A 205 13.03 -16.05 -9.60
C TYR A 205 11.52 -16.09 -9.39
N ILE A 206 11.11 -16.08 -8.12
CA ILE A 206 9.70 -16.05 -7.74
C ILE A 206 9.49 -14.88 -6.79
N THR A 207 8.45 -14.10 -7.04
CA THR A 207 8.02 -12.98 -6.19
C THR A 207 6.93 -13.44 -5.23
N LYS A 208 7.19 -13.32 -3.92
CA LYS A 208 6.17 -13.55 -2.91
C LYS A 208 5.16 -12.41 -2.91
N PRO A 209 3.87 -12.69 -3.05
CA PRO A 209 2.86 -11.65 -3.03
C PRO A 209 2.81 -10.90 -1.69
N ALA A 210 2.43 -9.63 -1.73
CA ALA A 210 2.10 -8.83 -0.56
C ALA A 210 0.84 -8.02 -0.82
N ASP A 211 -0.12 -8.16 0.06
CA ASP A 211 -1.34 -7.36 0.00
C ASP A 211 -1.01 -5.87 0.15
N GLY A 212 -1.65 -5.05 -0.64
CA GLY A 212 -1.57 -3.61 -0.54
C GLY A 212 -2.70 -3.05 0.33
N ARG A 213 -2.45 -1.89 0.94
CA ARG A 213 -3.47 -1.11 1.62
C ARG A 213 -3.32 0.36 1.31
N MET A 214 -4.41 1.03 1.10
CA MET A 214 -4.45 2.47 0.85
C MET A 214 -5.34 3.14 1.89
N LEU A 215 -4.80 4.15 2.56
CA LEU A 215 -5.54 4.96 3.52
C LEU A 215 -6.66 5.73 2.81
N ASP A 216 -7.87 5.69 3.36
CA ASP A 216 -8.98 6.54 2.94
C ASP A 216 -8.70 7.98 3.40
N ALA A 217 -7.87 8.69 2.64
CA ALA A 217 -7.46 10.05 2.94
C ALA A 217 -8.63 11.05 3.02
N PRO A 218 -9.66 10.99 2.15
CA PRO A 218 -10.84 11.85 2.28
C PRO A 218 -11.65 11.63 3.55
N ARG A 219 -11.64 10.41 4.07
CA ARG A 219 -12.27 10.09 5.34
C ARG A 219 -11.45 10.61 6.51
N LEU A 220 -10.13 10.36 6.50
CA LEU A 220 -9.22 10.89 7.53
C LEU A 220 -9.31 12.41 7.64
N GLU A 221 -9.30 13.13 6.53
CA GLU A 221 -9.43 14.59 6.47
C GLU A 221 -10.74 15.06 7.10
N ARG A 222 -11.87 14.44 6.76
CA ARG A 222 -13.17 14.75 7.36
C ARG A 222 -13.20 14.50 8.86
N ASP A 223 -12.65 13.37 9.31
CA ASP A 223 -12.64 12.97 10.71
C ASP A 223 -11.71 13.88 11.53
N LEU A 224 -10.54 14.27 10.99
CA LEU A 224 -9.66 15.28 11.57
C LEU A 224 -10.33 16.65 11.66
N THR A 225 -10.97 17.08 10.58
CA THR A 225 -11.71 18.36 10.56
C THR A 225 -12.83 18.37 11.61
N ALA A 226 -13.62 17.31 11.69
CA ALA A 226 -14.70 17.18 12.67
C ALA A 226 -14.15 17.18 14.10
N MET A 227 -13.06 16.49 14.37
CA MET A 227 -12.39 16.46 15.67
C MET A 227 -11.92 17.86 16.05
N LEU A 228 -11.22 18.57 15.14
CA LEU A 228 -10.73 19.94 15.38
C LEU A 228 -11.89 20.92 15.63
N GLN A 229 -12.98 20.83 14.87
CA GLN A 229 -14.17 21.67 15.04
C GLN A 229 -14.92 21.38 16.35
N SER A 230 -14.91 20.13 16.82
CA SER A 230 -15.55 19.77 18.08
C SER A 230 -14.79 20.28 19.32
N GLY A 231 -13.52 20.63 19.15
CA GLY A 231 -12.63 21.00 20.26
C GLY A 231 -12.29 19.82 21.19
N ALA A 232 -12.54 18.58 20.78
CA ALA A 232 -12.20 17.39 21.56
C ALA A 232 -11.07 16.64 20.85
N LEU A 233 -9.86 16.75 21.36
CA LEU A 233 -8.68 16.04 20.80
C LEU A 233 -8.76 14.55 21.13
N THR A 234 -9.61 13.85 20.42
CA THR A 234 -9.79 12.40 20.53
C THR A 234 -8.95 11.68 19.47
N PRO A 235 -8.54 10.42 19.71
CA PRO A 235 -7.89 9.61 18.69
C PRO A 235 -8.74 9.51 17.42
N VAL A 236 -8.09 9.60 16.26
CA VAL A 236 -8.75 9.51 14.96
C VAL A 236 -8.42 8.18 14.32
N ALA A 237 -9.45 7.47 13.85
CA ALA A 237 -9.29 6.16 13.23
C ALA A 237 -8.85 6.28 11.77
N CYS A 238 -7.77 5.61 11.44
CA CYS A 238 -7.32 5.40 10.06
C CYS A 238 -8.03 4.19 9.48
N VAL A 239 -8.74 4.40 8.37
CA VAL A 239 -9.45 3.35 7.64
C VAL A 239 -8.72 3.10 6.33
N TYR A 240 -8.55 1.83 5.98
CA TYR A 240 -7.81 1.44 4.78
C TYR A 240 -8.71 0.66 3.82
N GLU A 241 -8.49 0.89 2.53
CA GLU A 241 -8.94 0.01 1.48
C GLU A 241 -7.86 -1.05 1.23
N GLU A 242 -8.18 -2.32 1.41
CA GLU A 242 -7.27 -3.42 1.14
C GLU A 242 -7.36 -3.85 -0.31
N LYS A 243 -6.21 -4.03 -0.96
CA LYS A 243 -6.08 -4.65 -2.27
C LYS A 243 -5.34 -5.97 -2.12
N LYS A 244 -6.02 -7.08 -2.42
CA LYS A 244 -5.41 -8.40 -2.40
C LYS A 244 -4.43 -8.54 -3.56
N ALA A 245 -3.24 -9.09 -3.27
CA ALA A 245 -2.25 -9.45 -4.26
C ALA A 245 -2.64 -10.74 -4.99
N GLU A 246 -2.26 -10.84 -6.26
CA GLU A 246 -2.34 -12.12 -6.98
C GLU A 246 -1.34 -13.11 -6.38
N THR A 247 -1.79 -14.33 -6.12
CA THR A 247 -0.95 -15.37 -5.52
C THR A 247 -0.24 -16.18 -6.58
N VAL A 248 0.94 -16.74 -6.25
CA VAL A 248 1.65 -17.71 -7.09
C VAL A 248 1.22 -19.11 -6.68
N ASP A 249 0.68 -19.86 -7.61
CA ASP A 249 0.46 -21.30 -7.46
C ASP A 249 1.71 -22.04 -7.99
N VAL A 250 2.52 -22.56 -7.07
CA VAL A 250 3.79 -23.23 -7.39
C VAL A 250 3.57 -24.52 -8.19
N GLN A 251 2.43 -25.23 -7.95
CA GLN A 251 2.10 -26.42 -8.73
C GLN A 251 1.71 -26.05 -10.16
N ALA A 252 0.86 -25.04 -10.34
CA ALA A 252 0.52 -24.56 -11.68
C ALA A 252 1.72 -24.02 -12.42
N LEU A 253 2.64 -23.35 -11.72
CA LEU A 253 3.90 -22.87 -12.28
C LEU A 253 4.79 -24.03 -12.73
N HIS A 254 4.90 -25.08 -11.91
CA HIS A 254 5.62 -26.29 -12.29
C HIS A 254 5.01 -26.91 -13.55
N ASP A 255 3.70 -27.11 -13.59
CA ASP A 255 3.01 -27.73 -14.72
C ASP A 255 3.14 -26.91 -16.02
N GLN A 256 3.31 -25.59 -15.89
CA GLN A 256 3.55 -24.69 -17.01
C GLN A 256 5.00 -24.71 -17.51
N LEU A 257 5.98 -24.75 -16.61
CA LEU A 257 7.39 -24.56 -16.93
C LEU A 257 8.17 -25.86 -17.04
N ALA A 258 7.75 -26.93 -16.34
CA ALA A 258 8.50 -28.18 -16.30
C ALA A 258 8.63 -28.81 -17.69
N GLY A 259 9.85 -29.12 -18.05
CA GLY A 259 10.16 -29.74 -19.33
C GLY A 259 11.63 -29.78 -19.62
N GLU A 260 11.99 -30.53 -20.62
CA GLU A 260 13.36 -30.58 -21.13
C GLU A 260 13.65 -29.37 -22.04
N LYS A 261 14.91 -28.98 -22.07
CA LYS A 261 15.37 -27.92 -22.98
C LYS A 261 15.20 -28.37 -24.43
N VAL A 262 14.64 -27.52 -25.25
CA VAL A 262 14.49 -27.74 -26.70
C VAL A 262 15.11 -26.57 -27.45
N GLU A 263 16.07 -26.88 -28.33
CA GLU A 263 16.68 -25.89 -29.23
C GLU A 263 15.72 -25.54 -30.40
N ALA A 264 15.71 -24.29 -30.82
CA ALA A 264 15.04 -23.91 -32.04
C ALA A 264 15.86 -24.41 -33.25
N VAL A 265 15.18 -25.05 -34.19
CA VAL A 265 15.76 -25.46 -35.48
C VAL A 265 14.86 -25.00 -36.62
N CYS A 266 15.44 -24.85 -37.80
CA CYS A 266 14.64 -24.54 -38.98
C CYS A 266 13.87 -25.79 -39.44
N ASN A 267 12.57 -25.71 -39.51
CA ASN A 267 11.73 -26.75 -40.16
C ASN A 267 11.95 -26.70 -41.68
N LYS A 268 12.52 -27.76 -42.23
CA LYS A 268 12.94 -27.86 -43.63
C LYS A 268 11.78 -27.84 -44.63
N GLU A 269 10.58 -28.19 -44.20
CA GLU A 269 9.38 -28.22 -45.06
C GLU A 269 8.74 -26.85 -45.14
N THR A 270 8.67 -26.14 -44.00
CA THR A 270 7.99 -24.84 -43.90
C THR A 270 8.95 -23.66 -44.06
N GLY A 271 10.26 -23.88 -43.86
CA GLY A 271 11.28 -22.84 -43.83
C GLY A 271 11.12 -21.89 -42.62
N LYS A 272 10.42 -22.30 -41.56
CA LYS A 272 10.20 -21.52 -40.36
C LYS A 272 10.91 -22.13 -39.15
N PRO A 273 11.24 -21.36 -38.09
CA PRO A 273 11.81 -21.92 -36.88
C PRO A 273 10.78 -22.80 -36.14
N THR A 274 11.26 -23.81 -35.44
CA THR A 274 10.49 -24.57 -34.47
C THR A 274 10.48 -23.81 -33.14
N GLN A 275 9.51 -24.12 -32.28
CA GLN A 275 9.47 -23.55 -30.93
C GLN A 275 10.62 -24.11 -30.08
N SER A 276 11.37 -23.22 -29.47
CA SER A 276 12.33 -23.55 -28.42
C SER A 276 11.61 -23.64 -27.07
N HIS A 277 12.19 -24.37 -26.13
CA HIS A 277 11.68 -24.46 -24.78
C HIS A 277 12.85 -24.36 -23.78
N ILE A 278 12.65 -23.55 -22.72
CA ILE A 278 13.59 -23.46 -21.61
C ILE A 278 13.34 -24.69 -20.74
N GLY A 279 14.39 -25.49 -20.51
CA GLY A 279 14.32 -26.62 -19.59
C GLY A 279 14.22 -26.11 -18.15
N VAL A 280 13.19 -26.50 -17.43
CA VAL A 280 13.00 -26.15 -16.02
C VAL A 280 12.64 -27.40 -15.24
N THR A 281 13.34 -27.61 -14.13
CA THR A 281 13.07 -28.73 -13.21
C THR A 281 13.24 -28.26 -11.77
N PHE A 282 12.25 -28.47 -10.94
CA PHE A 282 12.30 -28.17 -9.50
C PHE A 282 11.35 -29.07 -8.70
N ASP A 283 11.61 -29.17 -7.41
CA ASP A 283 10.71 -29.84 -6.46
C ASP A 283 9.67 -28.83 -5.96
N VAL A 284 8.40 -29.13 -6.24
CA VAL A 284 7.27 -28.23 -5.88
C VAL A 284 7.20 -27.99 -4.38
N ALA A 285 7.46 -29.03 -3.54
CA ALA A 285 7.40 -28.89 -2.10
C ALA A 285 8.54 -28.04 -1.55
N ALA A 286 9.74 -28.18 -2.12
CA ALA A 286 10.89 -27.37 -1.74
C ALA A 286 10.69 -25.89 -2.10
N VAL A 287 10.25 -25.60 -3.32
CA VAL A 287 9.99 -24.23 -3.78
C VAL A 287 8.81 -23.61 -3.03
N GLN A 288 7.76 -24.38 -2.71
CA GLN A 288 6.67 -23.90 -1.87
C GLN A 288 7.16 -23.51 -0.46
N ALA A 289 8.03 -24.32 0.14
CA ALA A 289 8.62 -24.00 1.44
C ALA A 289 9.49 -22.73 1.40
N GLN A 290 10.23 -22.50 0.30
CA GLN A 290 10.98 -21.26 0.08
C GLN A 290 10.03 -20.05 -0.04
N LEU A 291 8.95 -20.18 -0.82
CA LEU A 291 7.91 -19.15 -0.97
C LEU A 291 7.28 -18.81 0.38
N ASP A 292 6.95 -19.83 1.19
CA ASP A 292 6.34 -19.62 2.50
C ASP A 292 7.28 -18.89 3.48
N ALA A 293 8.59 -19.21 3.42
CA ALA A 293 9.62 -18.62 4.27
C ALA A 293 10.07 -17.22 3.83
N ALA A 294 9.91 -16.86 2.56
CA ALA A 294 10.33 -15.57 2.04
C ALA A 294 9.54 -14.42 2.69
N PRO A 295 10.12 -13.23 2.88
CA PRO A 295 9.37 -12.04 3.28
C PRO A 295 8.33 -11.64 2.22
N ALA A 296 7.16 -11.16 2.66
CA ALA A 296 6.13 -10.69 1.75
C ALA A 296 6.64 -9.53 0.87
N GLY A 297 6.27 -9.54 -0.41
CA GLY A 297 6.66 -8.51 -1.38
C GLY A 297 8.12 -8.60 -1.85
N THR A 298 8.84 -9.69 -1.53
CA THR A 298 10.23 -9.87 -1.97
C THR A 298 10.35 -10.94 -3.05
N GLU A 299 11.37 -10.81 -3.88
CA GLU A 299 11.76 -11.79 -4.87
C GLU A 299 12.90 -12.66 -4.32
N PHE A 300 12.88 -13.94 -4.61
CA PHE A 300 13.93 -14.89 -4.24
C PHE A 300 14.27 -15.83 -5.40
N LEU A 301 15.50 -16.33 -5.41
CA LEU A 301 15.95 -17.36 -6.34
C LEU A 301 15.45 -18.72 -5.86
N ALA A 302 14.61 -19.36 -6.66
CA ALA A 302 14.08 -20.68 -6.36
C ALA A 302 15.15 -21.79 -6.55
N ASP A 303 15.05 -22.84 -5.76
CA ASP A 303 15.88 -24.05 -5.95
C ASP A 303 15.37 -24.84 -7.16
N ALA A 304 15.79 -24.38 -8.35
CA ALA A 304 15.38 -24.91 -9.64
C ALA A 304 16.57 -25.02 -10.59
N GLN A 305 16.58 -26.08 -11.39
CA GLN A 305 17.51 -26.19 -12.51
C GLN A 305 16.87 -25.57 -13.74
N VAL A 306 17.55 -24.60 -14.34
CA VAL A 306 17.07 -23.87 -15.52
C VAL A 306 18.11 -23.95 -16.62
N GLU A 307 17.74 -24.52 -17.75
CA GLU A 307 18.56 -24.63 -18.94
C GLU A 307 17.97 -23.86 -20.10
N PHE A 308 18.64 -22.78 -20.49
CA PHE A 308 18.24 -22.00 -21.65
C PHE A 308 18.69 -22.67 -22.95
N PRO A 309 17.90 -22.62 -24.03
CA PRO A 309 18.35 -23.05 -25.34
C PRO A 309 19.53 -22.17 -25.77
N THR A 310 20.44 -22.77 -26.52
CA THR A 310 21.57 -22.05 -27.12
C THR A 310 21.09 -21.07 -28.17
N VAL A 311 20.06 -21.48 -28.90
CA VAL A 311 19.37 -20.67 -29.92
C VAL A 311 17.87 -20.71 -29.62
N SER A 312 17.30 -19.56 -29.32
CA SER A 312 15.86 -19.43 -29.10
C SER A 312 15.11 -19.33 -30.45
N THR A 313 13.79 -19.49 -30.40
CA THR A 313 12.93 -19.29 -31.57
C THR A 313 13.09 -17.88 -32.14
N GLU A 314 13.11 -16.88 -31.27
CA GLU A 314 13.24 -15.48 -31.62
C GLU A 314 14.60 -15.17 -32.24
N GLU A 315 15.68 -15.65 -31.62
CA GLU A 315 17.04 -15.48 -32.15
C GLU A 315 17.19 -16.13 -33.53
N LEU A 316 16.61 -17.33 -33.70
CA LEU A 316 16.66 -18.02 -34.99
C LEU A 316 15.83 -17.28 -36.05
N GLU A 317 14.66 -16.75 -35.69
CA GLU A 317 13.80 -15.98 -36.62
C GLU A 317 14.48 -14.72 -37.12
N GLU A 318 15.23 -14.02 -36.25
CA GLU A 318 15.96 -12.81 -36.58
C GLU A 318 17.14 -13.05 -37.53
N CYS A 319 17.87 -14.18 -37.36
CA CYS A 319 19.10 -14.44 -38.10
C CYS A 319 18.93 -15.38 -39.29
N MET A 320 17.85 -16.15 -39.35
CA MET A 320 17.63 -17.18 -40.35
C MET A 320 17.53 -16.59 -41.77
N PHE A 321 18.42 -17.07 -42.67
CA PHE A 321 18.50 -16.63 -44.08
C PHE A 321 18.75 -15.13 -44.29
N ARG A 322 19.17 -14.41 -43.30
CA ARG A 322 19.44 -12.98 -43.35
C ARG A 322 20.68 -12.66 -44.20
N ASP A 323 21.73 -13.45 -44.04
CA ASP A 323 23.03 -13.15 -44.59
C ASP A 323 23.42 -14.14 -45.73
N VAL A 324 24.11 -13.63 -46.73
CA VAL A 324 24.72 -14.44 -47.79
C VAL A 324 26.13 -14.85 -47.34
N LEU A 325 26.33 -16.10 -47.01
CA LEU A 325 27.60 -16.60 -46.43
C LEU A 325 28.69 -16.74 -47.49
N GLY A 326 28.35 -17.16 -48.72
CA GLY A 326 29.32 -17.31 -49.79
C GLY A 326 28.69 -17.35 -51.18
N THR A 327 29.41 -16.85 -52.16
CA THR A 327 28.97 -16.87 -53.57
C THR A 327 30.07 -17.30 -54.49
N CYS A 328 29.68 -18.04 -55.53
CA CYS A 328 30.61 -18.41 -56.61
C CYS A 328 29.85 -18.51 -57.91
N THR A 329 30.43 -18.03 -58.99
CA THR A 329 29.87 -18.11 -60.34
C THR A 329 30.90 -18.67 -61.30
N THR A 330 30.51 -19.68 -62.10
CA THR A 330 31.33 -20.26 -63.16
C THR A 330 30.58 -20.25 -64.50
N LYS A 331 31.31 -20.08 -65.60
CA LYS A 331 30.73 -20.08 -66.93
C LYS A 331 30.48 -21.52 -67.40
N CYS A 332 29.28 -21.83 -67.83
CA CYS A 332 28.94 -23.12 -68.41
C CYS A 332 29.03 -23.03 -69.94
N ALA A 333 29.81 -23.93 -70.55
CA ALA A 333 29.93 -24.08 -71.97
C ALA A 333 29.77 -25.54 -72.33
N GLY A 334 29.41 -25.80 -73.58
CA GLY A 334 29.29 -27.16 -74.15
C GLY A 334 27.93 -27.46 -74.80
N PRO A 335 27.69 -28.72 -75.14
CA PRO A 335 26.44 -29.12 -75.82
C PRO A 335 25.21 -29.03 -74.91
N TRP A 336 24.03 -29.03 -75.49
CA TRP A 336 22.76 -28.92 -74.77
C TRP A 336 22.60 -29.93 -73.67
N GLY A 337 22.93 -31.21 -73.89
CA GLY A 337 22.86 -32.24 -72.81
C GLY A 337 23.64 -31.92 -71.57
N ARG A 338 24.84 -31.31 -71.74
CA ARG A 338 25.66 -30.84 -70.59
C ARG A 338 24.93 -29.73 -69.77
N HIS A 339 24.29 -28.78 -70.50
CA HIS A 339 23.54 -27.73 -69.87
C HIS A 339 22.34 -28.26 -69.08
N GLN A 340 21.62 -29.26 -69.65
CA GLN A 340 20.51 -29.92 -68.93
C GLN A 340 21.00 -30.67 -67.67
N ASN A 341 22.09 -31.37 -67.75
CA ASN A 341 22.68 -32.07 -66.60
C ASN A 341 23.05 -31.10 -65.47
N ILE A 342 23.70 -29.99 -65.78
CA ILE A 342 24.06 -28.94 -64.84
C ILE A 342 22.78 -28.31 -64.22
N LYS A 343 21.79 -28.03 -65.00
CA LYS A 343 20.50 -27.48 -64.52
C LYS A 343 19.79 -28.44 -63.59
N LEU A 344 19.73 -29.72 -63.88
CA LEU A 344 19.16 -30.75 -63.00
C LEU A 344 19.91 -30.89 -61.70
N ALA A 345 21.23 -30.92 -61.73
CA ALA A 345 22.05 -31.01 -60.52
C ALA A 345 21.94 -29.76 -59.65
N ALA A 346 21.91 -28.55 -60.27
CA ALA A 346 21.72 -27.31 -59.57
C ALA A 346 20.31 -27.24 -58.95
N ALA A 347 19.27 -27.69 -59.64
CA ALA A 347 17.92 -27.74 -59.09
C ALA A 347 17.77 -28.69 -57.92
N ALA A 348 18.54 -29.81 -57.89
CA ALA A 348 18.51 -30.76 -56.79
C ALA A 348 19.09 -30.20 -55.50
N ILE A 349 20.01 -29.23 -55.54
CA ILE A 349 20.62 -28.59 -54.39
C ILE A 349 19.94 -27.27 -54.01
N ASN A 350 19.27 -26.65 -54.94
CA ASN A 350 18.61 -25.36 -54.73
C ASN A 350 17.50 -25.46 -53.69
N GLY A 351 17.43 -24.50 -52.75
CA GLY A 351 16.42 -24.43 -51.66
C GLY A 351 16.59 -25.48 -50.57
N ARG A 352 17.74 -26.21 -50.53
CA ARG A 352 18.02 -27.13 -49.44
C ARG A 352 18.39 -26.37 -48.17
N ILE A 353 17.76 -26.76 -47.06
CA ILE A 353 18.00 -26.20 -45.76
C ILE A 353 18.72 -27.21 -44.88
N TYR A 354 19.74 -26.75 -44.20
CA TYR A 354 20.55 -27.56 -43.21
C TYR A 354 20.60 -26.82 -41.91
N ASN A 355 20.32 -27.53 -40.83
CA ASN A 355 20.47 -27.02 -39.48
C ASN A 355 21.93 -27.18 -39.02
N PRO A 356 22.36 -26.46 -37.95
CA PRO A 356 23.68 -26.62 -37.37
C PRO A 356 24.00 -28.10 -37.07
N GLY A 357 25.21 -28.54 -37.40
CA GLY A 357 25.65 -29.92 -37.22
C GLY A 357 25.19 -30.92 -38.29
N GLU A 358 24.36 -30.51 -39.25
CA GLU A 358 23.96 -31.38 -40.37
C GLU A 358 24.96 -31.33 -41.52
N GLU A 359 25.08 -32.46 -42.20
CA GLU A 359 26.02 -32.62 -43.30
C GLU A 359 25.30 -32.59 -44.68
N PHE A 360 25.86 -31.83 -45.60
CA PHE A 360 25.49 -31.87 -47.02
C PHE A 360 26.35 -32.83 -47.78
N TRP A 361 25.75 -33.83 -48.40
CA TRP A 361 26.41 -34.76 -49.28
C TRP A 361 25.96 -34.60 -50.72
N TYR A 362 26.85 -34.07 -51.58
CA TYR A 362 26.53 -33.76 -52.99
C TYR A 362 25.91 -34.94 -53.74
N ASN A 363 26.59 -36.14 -53.68
CA ASN A 363 26.12 -37.30 -54.42
C ASN A 363 24.75 -37.82 -53.94
N SER A 364 24.49 -37.79 -52.65
CA SER A 364 23.21 -38.20 -52.06
C SER A 364 22.11 -37.22 -52.44
N THR A 365 22.41 -35.92 -52.43
CA THR A 365 21.46 -34.84 -52.72
C THR A 365 21.07 -34.83 -54.20
N VAL A 366 22.05 -34.93 -55.11
CA VAL A 366 21.83 -34.99 -56.57
C VAL A 366 21.28 -36.35 -57.00
N GLY A 367 21.66 -37.42 -56.33
CA GLY A 367 21.19 -38.77 -56.59
C GLY A 367 21.80 -39.38 -57.88
N GLN A 368 21.26 -40.52 -58.27
CA GLN A 368 21.73 -41.22 -59.46
C GLN A 368 21.48 -40.45 -60.75
N ARG A 369 22.44 -40.43 -61.66
CA ARG A 369 22.41 -39.75 -62.93
C ARG A 369 21.95 -40.75 -64.00
N THR A 370 20.65 -40.80 -64.27
CA THR A 370 20.07 -41.73 -65.22
C THR A 370 19.26 -41.00 -66.30
N ALA A 371 19.15 -41.60 -67.46
CA ALA A 371 18.31 -41.04 -68.51
C ALA A 371 16.82 -40.88 -68.08
N ALA A 372 16.32 -41.83 -67.28
CA ALA A 372 15.00 -41.77 -66.68
C ALA A 372 14.75 -40.53 -65.79
N ARG A 373 15.77 -39.98 -65.19
CA ARG A 373 15.74 -38.72 -64.41
C ARG A 373 16.03 -37.48 -65.26
N GLY A 374 16.11 -37.62 -66.58
CA GLY A 374 16.34 -36.53 -67.50
C GLY A 374 17.82 -36.16 -67.71
N TYR A 375 18.78 -36.98 -67.28
CA TYR A 375 20.17 -36.75 -67.56
C TYR A 375 20.53 -37.26 -68.95
N HIS A 376 21.33 -36.48 -69.67
CA HIS A 376 21.75 -36.72 -71.04
C HIS A 376 23.23 -37.10 -71.15
N GLU A 377 23.64 -37.69 -72.24
CA GLU A 377 25.00 -37.90 -72.59
C GLU A 377 25.76 -36.60 -72.81
N ALA A 378 26.91 -36.49 -72.17
CA ALA A 378 27.87 -35.40 -72.35
C ALA A 378 29.27 -35.85 -72.00
N GLY A 379 30.29 -35.02 -72.18
CA GLY A 379 31.66 -35.36 -71.89
C GLY A 379 31.86 -35.62 -70.39
N VAL A 380 32.41 -36.77 -70.05
CA VAL A 380 32.86 -37.20 -68.71
C VAL A 380 34.36 -37.51 -68.74
N TYR A 381 35.00 -37.36 -67.61
CA TYR A 381 36.37 -37.81 -67.40
C TYR A 381 36.36 -39.21 -66.77
N GLU A 382 36.97 -40.15 -67.41
CA GLU A 382 37.08 -41.53 -66.92
C GLU A 382 38.46 -42.06 -67.23
N ALA A 383 39.16 -42.56 -66.22
CA ALA A 383 40.53 -43.10 -66.33
C ALA A 383 41.50 -42.15 -67.09
N GLY A 384 41.47 -40.86 -66.78
CA GLY A 384 42.35 -39.86 -67.39
C GLY A 384 42.04 -39.46 -68.82
N ARG A 385 40.88 -39.87 -69.38
CA ARG A 385 40.47 -39.57 -70.78
C ARG A 385 39.05 -38.93 -70.78
N THR A 386 38.81 -38.08 -71.73
CA THR A 386 37.45 -37.59 -72.03
C THR A 386 36.69 -38.60 -72.78
N THR A 387 35.54 -39.07 -72.32
CA THR A 387 34.61 -39.97 -72.91
C THR A 387 33.17 -39.40 -72.89
N THR A 388 32.21 -40.08 -73.41
CA THR A 388 30.81 -39.70 -73.39
C THR A 388 30.08 -40.57 -72.36
N GLY A 389 29.31 -39.94 -71.45
CA GLY A 389 28.53 -40.66 -70.48
C GLY A 389 27.34 -39.86 -70.00
N ILE A 390 26.36 -40.55 -69.39
CA ILE A 390 25.15 -39.88 -68.82
C ILE A 390 25.53 -39.05 -67.63
N GLY A 391 25.07 -37.78 -67.55
CA GLY A 391 25.36 -36.89 -66.47
C GLY A 391 26.65 -36.09 -66.56
N GLY A 392 27.30 -36.10 -67.72
CA GLY A 392 28.52 -35.32 -67.96
C GLY A 392 28.30 -33.84 -67.67
N GLY A 393 29.29 -33.22 -66.99
CA GLY A 393 29.29 -31.79 -66.63
C GLY A 393 28.89 -31.43 -65.21
N ILE A 394 28.25 -32.32 -64.47
CA ILE A 394 27.76 -32.01 -63.09
C ILE A 394 28.88 -31.77 -62.07
N CYS A 395 30.12 -32.24 -62.34
CA CYS A 395 31.29 -31.90 -61.53
C CYS A 395 31.52 -30.40 -61.44
N GLN A 396 31.10 -29.63 -62.47
CA GLN A 396 31.18 -28.19 -62.41
C GLN A 396 30.25 -27.61 -61.34
N VAL A 397 29.06 -28.21 -61.12
CA VAL A 397 28.11 -27.77 -60.08
C VAL A 397 28.73 -28.02 -58.69
N SER A 398 29.32 -29.24 -58.49
CA SER A 398 29.99 -29.55 -57.20
C SER A 398 31.20 -28.65 -56.93
N SER A 399 32.01 -28.35 -57.98
CA SER A 399 33.16 -27.45 -57.82
C SER A 399 32.71 -25.98 -57.53
N THR A 400 31.70 -25.51 -58.22
CA THR A 400 31.14 -24.14 -58.00
C THR A 400 30.58 -24.00 -56.57
N LEU A 401 29.80 -25.00 -56.14
CA LEU A 401 29.28 -25.04 -54.78
C LEU A 401 30.42 -25.13 -53.74
N TYR A 402 31.43 -25.98 -53.99
CA TYR A 402 32.58 -26.10 -53.11
C TYR A 402 33.32 -24.77 -52.91
N TYR A 403 33.51 -23.98 -53.97
CA TYR A 403 34.11 -22.65 -53.84
C TYR A 403 33.23 -21.70 -53.04
N ALA A 404 31.91 -21.71 -53.18
CA ALA A 404 31.00 -20.91 -52.37
C ALA A 404 31.07 -21.32 -50.89
N VAL A 405 31.12 -22.63 -50.63
CA VAL A 405 31.24 -23.18 -49.26
C VAL A 405 32.58 -22.78 -48.60
N MET A 406 33.69 -22.82 -49.35
CA MET A 406 35.01 -22.35 -48.86
C MET A 406 35.03 -20.87 -48.45
N LEU A 407 34.10 -20.04 -48.98
CA LEU A 407 33.96 -18.63 -48.66
C LEU A 407 32.98 -18.39 -47.52
N SER A 408 32.30 -19.41 -47.05
CA SER A 408 31.22 -19.30 -46.05
C SER A 408 31.58 -19.83 -44.67
N ASP A 409 32.85 -20.07 -44.39
CA ASP A 409 33.37 -20.59 -43.11
C ASP A 409 32.68 -21.88 -42.62
N LEU A 410 32.25 -22.72 -43.57
CA LEU A 410 31.67 -24.04 -43.30
C LEU A 410 32.75 -25.13 -43.36
N ASP A 411 32.67 -26.09 -42.47
CA ASP A 411 33.59 -27.19 -42.40
C ASP A 411 33.48 -28.11 -43.59
N ILE A 412 34.61 -28.48 -44.24
CA ILE A 412 34.69 -29.45 -45.30
C ILE A 412 34.98 -30.82 -44.74
N VAL A 413 33.94 -31.63 -44.54
CA VAL A 413 34.03 -32.97 -43.96
C VAL A 413 34.80 -33.95 -44.86
N LEU A 414 34.52 -33.95 -46.17
CA LEU A 414 35.12 -34.86 -47.09
C LEU A 414 35.21 -34.23 -48.52
N ARG A 415 36.35 -34.44 -49.17
CA ARG A 415 36.63 -33.97 -50.53
C ARG A 415 37.41 -35.01 -51.33
N TYR A 416 37.02 -35.20 -52.55
CA TYR A 416 37.77 -35.97 -53.51
C TYR A 416 38.30 -35.07 -54.62
N CYS A 417 39.55 -35.30 -55.05
CA CYS A 417 40.10 -34.60 -56.22
C CYS A 417 39.43 -35.08 -57.49
N HIS A 418 39.22 -34.16 -58.44
CA HIS A 418 38.85 -34.51 -59.79
C HIS A 418 40.12 -35.06 -60.48
N MET A 419 40.01 -36.28 -61.02
CA MET A 419 41.10 -36.90 -61.78
C MET A 419 41.05 -36.53 -63.22
#